data_d502a4793eac5227bab87d94dde91c0b
#
_entry.id   d502a4793eac5227bab87d94dde91c0b
#
_cell.length_a   1.000
_cell.length_b   1.000
_cell.length_c   1.000
_cell.angle_alpha   90.00
_cell.angle_beta   90.00
_cell.angle_gamma   90.00
#
_symmetry.space_group_name_H-M   'P 1'
#
loop_
_entity.id
_entity.type
_entity.pdbx_description
1 polymer ?
#
loop_
_entity_poly.entity_id
_entity_poly.type
_entity_poly.pdbx_seq_one_letter_code
_entity_poly.pdbx_strand_id
1 'polypeptide(L)'
;KENPYKDSFSIEELVGKLGFSRKWFDCVIDELGTKLVKTKGGMALPGRKIVFEDSDKQLAEKIEKKIELSEFSLISYKDLSLFDAKKSPEILHALKSRGKIFQVSSELWIHKNALTKMIQMLCNYFDKENYLTVSEFKTLTNTTRKSAIPLLEFCDKSKFTFREKNVRTIGERLNDAQLS
;
A
#
# COMPACT_ATOMS: atom_id res chain seq x y z
N LYS A 1 15.58 19.50 5.65
CA LYS A 1 14.74 18.31 5.97
C LYS A 1 13.39 18.46 5.26
N GLU A 2 13.37 18.26 3.94
CA GLU A 2 12.18 18.51 3.12
C GLU A 2 11.08 17.43 3.27
N ASN A 3 11.43 16.22 3.70
CA ASN A 3 10.48 15.10 3.87
C ASN A 3 10.82 14.29 5.12
N PRO A 4 10.36 14.70 6.30
CA PRO A 4 10.70 14.03 7.56
C PRO A 4 10.16 12.60 7.65
N TYR A 5 9.07 12.30 6.94
CA TYR A 5 8.37 11.01 6.98
C TYR A 5 8.67 10.10 5.79
N LYS A 6 9.67 10.44 4.98
CA LYS A 6 10.13 9.58 3.89
C LYS A 6 11.26 8.69 4.40
N ASP A 7 11.05 7.38 4.37
CA ASP A 7 12.00 6.37 4.85
C ASP A 7 13.08 6.01 3.84
N SER A 8 12.77 6.13 2.56
CA SER A 8 13.67 5.82 1.44
C SER A 8 13.50 6.79 0.27
N PHE A 9 14.51 6.90 -0.57
CA PHE A 9 14.52 7.75 -1.75
C PHE A 9 14.86 6.91 -2.97
N SER A 10 14.13 7.08 -4.07
CA SER A 10 14.48 6.41 -5.32
C SER A 10 15.85 6.87 -5.83
N ILE A 11 16.49 6.02 -6.60
CA ILE A 11 17.83 6.35 -7.15
C ILE A 11 17.74 7.55 -8.06
N GLU A 12 16.69 7.63 -8.88
CA GLU A 12 16.43 8.75 -9.79
C GLU A 12 16.25 10.07 -9.03
N GLU A 13 15.53 10.03 -7.92
CA GLU A 13 15.34 11.20 -7.06
C GLU A 13 16.66 11.66 -6.42
N LEU A 14 17.48 10.71 -5.95
CA LEU A 14 18.79 11.03 -5.37
C LEU A 14 19.75 11.59 -6.41
N VAL A 15 19.82 10.98 -7.59
CA VAL A 15 20.63 11.45 -8.71
C VAL A 15 20.21 12.87 -9.12
N GLY A 16 18.89 13.11 -9.27
CA GLY A 16 18.36 14.42 -9.62
C GLY A 16 18.65 15.50 -8.57
N LYS A 17 18.50 15.18 -7.27
CA LYS A 17 18.75 16.12 -6.17
C LYS A 17 20.23 16.42 -5.96
N LEU A 18 21.11 15.45 -6.18
CA LEU A 18 22.55 15.59 -6.00
C LEU A 18 23.25 16.16 -7.23
N GLY A 19 22.58 16.19 -8.38
CA GLY A 19 23.15 16.64 -9.64
C GLY A 19 24.26 15.73 -10.18
N PHE A 20 24.32 14.49 -9.72
CA PHE A 20 25.33 13.52 -10.13
C PHE A 20 24.91 12.80 -11.43
N SER A 21 25.91 12.40 -12.24
CA SER A 21 25.64 11.41 -13.27
C SER A 21 25.39 10.04 -12.63
N ARG A 22 24.63 9.17 -13.30
CA ARG A 22 24.33 7.83 -12.79
C ARG A 22 25.59 7.04 -12.43
N LYS A 23 26.62 7.09 -13.28
CA LYS A 23 27.92 6.43 -13.02
C LYS A 23 28.58 6.90 -11.73
N TRP A 24 28.58 8.22 -11.51
CA TRP A 24 29.15 8.82 -10.30
C TRP A 24 28.36 8.40 -9.05
N PHE A 25 27.03 8.38 -9.17
CA PHE A 25 26.17 7.96 -8.09
C PHE A 25 26.44 6.50 -7.69
N ASP A 26 26.58 5.59 -8.65
CA ASP A 26 26.85 4.18 -8.40
C ASP A 26 28.22 4.01 -7.68
N CYS A 27 29.27 4.72 -8.09
CA CYS A 27 30.57 4.72 -7.40
C CYS A 27 30.46 5.23 -5.95
N VAL A 28 29.71 6.29 -5.70
CA VAL A 28 29.51 6.83 -4.34
C VAL A 28 28.73 5.84 -3.46
N ILE A 29 27.71 5.16 -4.00
CA ILE A 29 26.98 4.13 -3.26
C ILE A 29 27.85 2.95 -2.90
N ASP A 30 28.71 2.50 -3.79
CA ASP A 30 29.64 1.40 -3.52
C ASP A 30 30.66 1.77 -2.41
N GLU A 31 31.15 3.01 -2.40
CA GLU A 31 32.05 3.52 -1.36
C GLU A 31 31.34 3.68 0.00
N LEU A 32 30.07 4.08 0.01
CA LEU A 32 29.29 4.19 1.24
C LEU A 32 28.95 2.83 1.89
N GLY A 33 28.98 1.76 1.12
CA GLY A 33 28.82 0.39 1.61
C GLY A 33 27.62 0.23 2.56
N THR A 34 27.88 -0.20 3.80
CA THR A 34 26.84 -0.47 4.81
C THR A 34 26.18 0.79 5.41
N LYS A 35 26.67 1.99 5.08
CA LYS A 35 26.04 3.25 5.53
C LYS A 35 24.70 3.54 4.87
N LEU A 36 24.37 2.81 3.81
CA LEU A 36 23.09 2.85 3.13
C LEU A 36 22.54 1.45 2.90
N VAL A 37 21.21 1.32 2.95
CA VAL A 37 20.49 0.05 2.74
C VAL A 37 19.59 0.17 1.52
N LYS A 38 19.65 -0.79 0.61
CA LYS A 38 18.70 -0.94 -0.49
C LYS A 38 17.37 -1.44 0.06
N THR A 39 16.28 -0.76 -0.27
CA THR A 39 14.91 -1.12 0.07
C THR A 39 14.08 -1.27 -1.20
N LYS A 40 12.84 -1.76 -1.08
CA LYS A 40 11.90 -1.82 -2.22
C LYS A 40 11.59 -0.42 -2.80
N GLY A 41 11.73 0.65 -2.00
CA GLY A 41 11.49 2.04 -2.40
C GLY A 41 12.73 2.82 -2.85
N GLY A 42 13.93 2.20 -2.82
CA GLY A 42 15.20 2.86 -3.16
C GLY A 42 16.26 2.71 -2.08
N MET A 43 16.95 3.79 -1.75
CA MET A 43 18.03 3.83 -0.74
C MET A 43 17.54 4.45 0.56
N ALA A 44 17.93 3.89 1.68
CA ALA A 44 17.59 4.36 3.04
C ALA A 44 18.81 4.35 3.96
N LEU A 45 18.74 5.13 5.04
CA LEU A 45 19.70 5.02 6.15
C LEU A 45 19.36 3.80 7.01
N PRO A 46 20.37 3.01 7.45
CA PRO A 46 20.14 1.88 8.35
C PRO A 46 19.44 2.33 9.63
N GLY A 47 18.45 1.56 10.07
CA GLY A 47 17.76 1.81 11.34
C GLY A 47 16.89 3.06 11.40
N ARG A 48 16.71 3.80 10.29
CA ARG A 48 15.82 4.94 10.26
C ARG A 48 14.38 4.50 10.52
N LYS A 49 13.82 4.96 11.64
CA LYS A 49 12.40 4.83 11.94
C LYS A 49 11.73 6.19 11.73
N ILE A 50 10.61 6.19 11.05
CA ILE A 50 9.76 7.38 10.96
C ILE A 50 9.13 7.58 12.33
N VAL A 51 9.39 8.71 12.97
CA VAL A 51 8.74 9.12 14.21
C VAL A 51 7.93 10.37 13.90
N PHE A 52 6.63 10.33 14.14
CA PHE A 52 5.79 11.50 13.99
C PHE A 52 6.05 12.48 15.15
N GLU A 53 6.10 13.77 14.83
CA GLU A 53 5.96 14.82 15.84
C GLU A 53 4.56 14.75 16.47
N ASP A 54 4.39 15.25 17.70
CA ASP A 54 3.13 15.07 18.44
C ASP A 54 1.90 15.60 17.70
N SER A 55 2.02 16.74 17.02
CA SER A 55 0.96 17.30 16.18
C SER A 55 0.59 16.37 15.01
N ASP A 56 1.59 15.77 14.39
CA ASP A 56 1.42 14.93 13.20
C ASP A 56 1.00 13.51 13.59
N LYS A 57 1.31 13.08 14.81
CA LYS A 57 0.80 11.83 15.38
C LYS A 57 -0.72 11.84 15.49
N GLN A 58 -1.31 12.92 16.02
CA GLN A 58 -2.76 13.04 16.11
C GLN A 58 -3.43 13.03 14.72
N LEU A 59 -2.81 13.69 13.74
CA LEU A 59 -3.31 13.70 12.37
C LEU A 59 -3.20 12.31 11.74
N ALA A 60 -2.08 11.60 11.94
CA ALA A 60 -1.87 10.24 11.47
C ALA A 60 -2.91 9.27 12.06
N GLU A 61 -3.19 9.36 13.36
CA GLU A 61 -4.21 8.56 14.04
C GLU A 61 -5.63 8.83 13.47
N LYS A 62 -5.97 10.10 13.21
CA LYS A 62 -7.25 10.47 12.59
C LYS A 62 -7.39 9.89 11.18
N ILE A 63 -6.35 10.01 10.35
CA ILE A 63 -6.32 9.47 8.99
C ILE A 63 -6.39 7.94 9.03
N GLU A 64 -5.56 7.28 9.84
CA GLU A 64 -5.56 5.82 9.99
C GLU A 64 -6.94 5.32 10.41
N LYS A 65 -7.52 5.90 11.47
CA LYS A 65 -8.86 5.54 11.97
C LYS A 65 -9.96 5.77 10.92
N LYS A 66 -9.89 6.83 10.14
CA LYS A 66 -10.86 7.09 9.07
C LYS A 66 -10.80 5.99 8.01
N ILE A 67 -9.60 5.56 7.60
CA ILE A 67 -9.41 4.49 6.62
C ILE A 67 -9.84 3.13 7.22
N GLU A 68 -9.54 2.88 8.50
CA GLU A 68 -9.93 1.65 9.19
C GLU A 68 -11.45 1.50 9.25
N LEU A 69 -12.17 2.55 9.67
CA LEU A 69 -13.63 2.55 9.78
C LEU A 69 -14.36 2.43 8.45
N SER A 70 -13.69 2.72 7.34
CA SER A 70 -14.29 2.58 6.00
C SER A 70 -14.35 1.12 5.53
N GLU A 71 -13.64 0.21 6.18
CA GLU A 71 -13.52 -1.19 5.79
C GLU A 71 -13.28 -1.37 4.27
N PHE A 72 -14.26 -1.94 3.54
CA PHE A 72 -14.19 -2.17 2.08
C PHE A 72 -14.73 -1.01 1.24
N SER A 73 -15.26 0.03 1.88
CA SER A 73 -15.63 1.29 1.22
C SER A 73 -14.38 2.16 1.10
N LEU A 74 -13.62 1.96 0.03
CA LEU A 74 -12.35 2.63 -0.21
C LEU A 74 -12.45 4.15 -0.04
N ILE A 75 -11.49 4.74 0.64
CA ILE A 75 -11.39 6.19 0.84
C ILE A 75 -10.48 6.80 -0.21
N SER A 76 -10.90 7.93 -0.78
CA SER A 76 -10.11 8.67 -1.74
C SER A 76 -9.09 9.59 -1.05
N TYR A 77 -7.98 9.86 -1.76
CA TYR A 77 -7.03 10.88 -1.32
C TYR A 77 -7.70 12.23 -1.06
N LYS A 78 -8.68 12.61 -1.89
CA LYS A 78 -9.45 13.86 -1.74
C LYS A 78 -10.14 13.94 -0.38
N ASP A 79 -10.77 12.84 0.07
CA ASP A 79 -11.45 12.80 1.37
C ASP A 79 -10.47 12.88 2.54
N LEU A 80 -9.26 12.33 2.39
CA LEU A 80 -8.21 12.36 3.41
C LEU A 80 -7.50 13.70 3.46
N SER A 81 -7.37 14.40 2.33
CA SER A 81 -6.76 15.74 2.27
C SER A 81 -7.59 16.81 2.98
N LEU A 82 -8.88 16.55 3.26
CA LEU A 82 -9.73 17.44 4.06
C LEU A 82 -9.24 17.62 5.50
N PHE A 83 -8.45 16.70 6.05
CA PHE A 83 -7.87 16.86 7.38
C PHE A 83 -6.72 17.87 7.39
N ASP A 84 -5.83 17.77 6.40
CA ASP A 84 -4.72 18.73 6.15
C ASP A 84 -4.14 18.45 4.76
N ALA A 85 -4.41 19.34 3.81
CA ALA A 85 -3.99 19.15 2.41
C ALA A 85 -2.46 19.13 2.23
N LYS A 86 -1.69 19.81 3.11
CA LYS A 86 -0.23 19.88 3.01
C LYS A 86 0.45 18.67 3.63
N LYS A 87 -0.03 18.22 4.78
CA LYS A 87 0.60 17.14 5.55
C LYS A 87 0.08 15.73 5.20
N SER A 88 -1.16 15.61 4.70
CA SER A 88 -1.76 14.32 4.37
C SER A 88 -0.92 13.45 3.43
N PRO A 89 -0.27 13.96 2.37
CA PRO A 89 0.56 13.12 1.50
C PRO A 89 1.72 12.44 2.23
N GLU A 90 2.41 13.20 3.08
CA GLU A 90 3.56 12.70 3.85
C GLU A 90 3.12 11.69 4.91
N ILE A 91 2.00 11.93 5.58
CA ILE A 91 1.43 11.03 6.57
C ILE A 91 0.95 9.73 5.93
N LEU A 92 0.26 9.80 4.78
CA LEU A 92 -0.16 8.61 4.04
C LEU A 92 1.05 7.78 3.59
N HIS A 93 2.11 8.44 3.12
CA HIS A 93 3.35 7.75 2.78
C HIS A 93 3.95 7.04 4.00
N ALA A 94 4.00 7.71 5.15
CA ALA A 94 4.52 7.14 6.38
C ALA A 94 3.68 5.96 6.91
N LEU A 95 2.34 6.07 6.88
CA LEU A 95 1.44 4.99 7.27
C LEU A 95 1.56 3.78 6.32
N LYS A 96 1.72 4.03 5.02
CA LYS A 96 1.98 2.98 4.01
C LYS A 96 3.32 2.28 4.27
N SER A 97 4.40 3.03 4.51
CA SER A 97 5.73 2.48 4.83
C SER A 97 5.72 1.64 6.10
N ARG A 98 4.89 1.99 7.08
CA ARG A 98 4.67 1.19 8.29
C ARG A 98 3.76 -0.02 8.09
N GLY A 99 3.23 -0.21 6.89
CA GLY A 99 2.31 -1.31 6.58
C GLY A 99 0.94 -1.20 7.26
N LYS A 100 0.54 0.00 7.69
CA LYS A 100 -0.76 0.26 8.33
C LYS A 100 -1.88 0.38 7.30
N ILE A 101 -1.58 0.97 6.16
CA ILE A 101 -2.51 1.19 5.06
C ILE A 101 -1.89 0.73 3.75
N PHE A 102 -2.73 0.41 2.78
CA PHE A 102 -2.33 -0.01 1.44
C PHE A 102 -3.02 0.86 0.39
N GLN A 103 -2.28 1.18 -0.64
CA GLN A 103 -2.79 1.90 -1.80
C GLN A 103 -3.36 0.90 -2.80
N VAL A 104 -4.67 0.96 -3.01
CA VAL A 104 -5.40 0.06 -3.92
C VAL A 104 -5.31 0.54 -5.36
N SER A 105 -5.43 1.85 -5.57
CA SER A 105 -5.20 2.52 -6.86
C SER A 105 -4.48 3.85 -6.63
N SER A 106 -4.29 4.66 -7.68
CA SER A 106 -3.61 5.97 -7.54
C SER A 106 -4.18 6.85 -6.43
N GLU A 107 -5.47 6.75 -6.16
CA GLU A 107 -6.18 7.65 -5.22
C GLU A 107 -6.89 6.94 -4.07
N LEU A 108 -6.97 5.60 -4.08
CA LEU A 108 -7.80 4.84 -3.15
C LEU A 108 -6.95 4.05 -2.15
N TRP A 109 -7.39 4.06 -0.91
CA TRP A 109 -6.69 3.47 0.22
C TRP A 109 -7.56 2.47 1.00
N ILE A 110 -6.91 1.44 1.56
CA ILE A 110 -7.51 0.44 2.45
C ILE A 110 -6.63 0.24 3.69
N HIS A 111 -7.25 -0.03 4.84
CA HIS A 111 -6.53 -0.38 6.06
C HIS A 111 -6.04 -1.82 6.03
N LYS A 112 -4.91 -2.10 6.71
CA LYS A 112 -4.35 -3.45 6.85
C LYS A 112 -5.38 -4.47 7.35
N ASN A 113 -6.16 -4.11 8.38
CA ASN A 113 -7.15 -5.02 8.97
C ASN A 113 -8.24 -5.43 7.95
N ALA A 114 -8.74 -4.46 7.18
CA ALA A 114 -9.71 -4.75 6.12
C ALA A 114 -9.10 -5.61 5.00
N LEU A 115 -7.86 -5.33 4.61
CA LEU A 115 -7.15 -6.15 3.61
C LEU A 115 -6.97 -7.59 4.11
N THR A 116 -6.53 -7.79 5.35
CA THR A 116 -6.39 -9.13 5.95
C THR A 116 -7.74 -9.86 6.00
N LYS A 117 -8.81 -9.16 6.44
CA LYS A 117 -10.17 -9.70 6.46
C LYS A 117 -10.62 -10.12 5.05
N MET A 118 -10.36 -9.29 4.03
CA MET A 118 -10.70 -9.61 2.64
C MET A 118 -9.96 -10.85 2.13
N ILE A 119 -8.67 -10.97 2.41
CA ILE A 119 -7.87 -12.15 2.03
C ILE A 119 -8.45 -13.40 2.67
N GLN A 120 -8.77 -13.37 3.97
CA GLN A 120 -9.40 -14.50 4.65
C GLN A 120 -10.77 -14.88 4.05
N MET A 121 -11.60 -13.87 3.70
CA MET A 121 -12.88 -14.10 3.04
C MET A 121 -12.69 -14.74 1.65
N LEU A 122 -11.68 -14.35 0.90
CA LEU A 122 -11.34 -14.95 -0.40
C LEU A 122 -10.85 -16.39 -0.26
N CYS A 123 -10.00 -16.68 0.73
CA CYS A 123 -9.59 -18.07 1.02
C CYS A 123 -10.81 -18.94 1.29
N ASN A 124 -11.66 -18.55 2.25
CA ASN A 124 -12.87 -19.30 2.62
C ASN A 124 -13.88 -19.43 1.45
N TYR A 125 -13.90 -18.49 0.53
CA TYR A 125 -14.74 -18.54 -0.66
C TYR A 125 -14.21 -19.57 -1.65
N PHE A 126 -12.91 -19.52 -1.98
CA PHE A 126 -12.28 -20.43 -2.92
C PHE A 126 -12.09 -21.86 -2.40
N ASP A 127 -12.26 -22.09 -1.10
CA ASP A 127 -12.40 -23.46 -0.53
C ASP A 127 -13.66 -24.19 -1.03
N LYS A 128 -14.68 -23.42 -1.48
CA LYS A 128 -16.00 -23.94 -1.86
C LYS A 128 -16.33 -23.70 -3.34
N GLU A 129 -15.80 -22.64 -3.91
CA GLU A 129 -16.15 -22.15 -5.23
C GLU A 129 -14.88 -21.95 -6.08
N ASN A 130 -14.94 -22.37 -7.34
CA ASN A 130 -13.80 -22.24 -8.25
C ASN A 130 -13.71 -20.86 -8.95
N TYR A 131 -14.82 -20.14 -9.02
CA TYR A 131 -14.94 -18.89 -9.77
C TYR A 131 -15.58 -17.82 -8.89
N LEU A 132 -15.11 -16.60 -9.04
CA LEU A 132 -15.61 -15.41 -8.35
C LEU A 132 -15.99 -14.33 -9.37
N THR A 133 -17.25 -13.93 -9.38
CA THR A 133 -17.73 -12.77 -10.16
C THR A 133 -17.65 -11.48 -9.34
N VAL A 134 -17.75 -10.33 -10.02
CA VAL A 134 -17.84 -9.02 -9.34
C VAL A 134 -19.08 -8.95 -8.44
N SER A 135 -20.19 -9.60 -8.83
CA SER A 135 -21.42 -9.61 -8.04
C SER A 135 -21.26 -10.37 -6.74
N GLU A 136 -20.68 -11.56 -6.79
CA GLU A 136 -20.40 -12.39 -5.62
C GLU A 136 -19.42 -11.69 -4.68
N PHE A 137 -18.34 -11.08 -5.22
CA PHE A 137 -17.41 -10.31 -4.41
C PHE A 137 -18.08 -9.13 -3.70
N LYS A 138 -19.00 -8.42 -4.35
CA LYS A 138 -19.78 -7.35 -3.72
C LYS A 138 -20.63 -7.89 -2.56
N THR A 139 -21.28 -9.01 -2.75
CA THR A 139 -22.09 -9.68 -1.70
C THR A 139 -21.18 -10.13 -0.56
N LEU A 140 -20.07 -10.79 -0.88
CA LEU A 140 -19.09 -11.28 0.09
C LEU A 140 -18.53 -10.15 0.98
N THR A 141 -18.17 -9.02 0.40
CA THR A 141 -17.55 -7.89 1.10
C THR A 141 -18.55 -6.81 1.53
N ASN A 142 -19.84 -6.97 1.24
CA ASN A 142 -20.88 -5.98 1.48
C ASN A 142 -20.49 -4.56 1.00
N THR A 143 -19.96 -4.48 -0.23
CA THR A 143 -19.48 -3.21 -0.79
C THR A 143 -20.15 -2.84 -2.11
N THR A 144 -19.93 -1.62 -2.58
CA THR A 144 -20.45 -1.14 -3.85
C THR A 144 -19.55 -1.54 -5.03
N ARG A 145 -20.09 -1.51 -6.26
CA ARG A 145 -19.29 -1.75 -7.47
C ARG A 145 -18.09 -0.81 -7.60
N LYS A 146 -18.23 0.44 -7.12
CA LYS A 146 -17.19 1.47 -7.14
C LYS A 146 -15.96 1.06 -6.34
N SER A 147 -16.14 0.35 -5.23
CA SER A 147 -15.02 -0.17 -4.41
C SER A 147 -14.63 -1.58 -4.80
N ALA A 148 -15.60 -2.43 -5.19
CA ALA A 148 -15.32 -3.82 -5.56
C ALA A 148 -14.37 -3.97 -6.74
N ILE A 149 -14.52 -3.16 -7.80
CA ILE A 149 -13.67 -3.25 -8.98
C ILE A 149 -12.21 -2.93 -8.65
N PRO A 150 -11.87 -1.77 -8.04
CA PRO A 150 -10.48 -1.50 -7.66
C PRO A 150 -9.89 -2.54 -6.69
N LEU A 151 -10.67 -3.07 -5.74
CA LEU A 151 -10.22 -4.12 -4.83
C LEU A 151 -9.87 -5.41 -5.58
N LEU A 152 -10.71 -5.84 -6.51
CA LEU A 152 -10.45 -7.01 -7.33
C LEU A 152 -9.24 -6.82 -8.25
N GLU A 153 -9.09 -5.64 -8.87
CA GLU A 153 -7.89 -5.32 -9.66
C GLU A 153 -6.62 -5.30 -8.80
N PHE A 154 -6.72 -4.84 -7.56
CA PHE A 154 -5.63 -4.92 -6.59
C PHE A 154 -5.30 -6.39 -6.25
N CYS A 155 -6.32 -7.25 -6.07
CA CYS A 155 -6.13 -8.68 -5.84
C CYS A 155 -5.45 -9.36 -7.04
N ASP A 156 -5.89 -9.05 -8.26
CA ASP A 156 -5.30 -9.58 -9.50
C ASP A 156 -3.81 -9.16 -9.61
N LYS A 157 -3.52 -7.87 -9.40
CA LYS A 157 -2.15 -7.34 -9.43
C LYS A 157 -1.25 -7.91 -8.34
N SER A 158 -1.84 -8.20 -7.17
CA SER A 158 -1.13 -8.77 -6.02
C SER A 158 -1.04 -10.29 -6.07
N LYS A 159 -1.55 -10.94 -7.12
CA LYS A 159 -1.59 -12.41 -7.31
C LYS A 159 -2.42 -13.16 -6.26
N PHE A 160 -3.36 -12.49 -5.62
CA PHE A 160 -4.37 -13.13 -4.79
C PHE A 160 -5.46 -13.79 -5.63
N THR A 161 -5.79 -13.18 -6.76
CA THR A 161 -6.71 -13.72 -7.76
C THR A 161 -6.11 -13.64 -9.14
N PHE A 162 -6.63 -14.44 -10.06
CA PHE A 162 -6.31 -14.40 -11.47
C PHE A 162 -7.59 -14.14 -12.27
N ARG A 163 -7.57 -13.12 -13.14
CA ARG A 163 -8.74 -12.72 -13.93
C ARG A 163 -8.84 -13.52 -15.21
N GLU A 164 -9.98 -14.19 -15.40
CA GLU A 164 -10.36 -14.89 -16.63
C GLU A 164 -11.65 -14.29 -17.19
N LYS A 165 -11.55 -13.44 -18.21
CA LYS A 165 -12.71 -12.75 -18.82
C LYS A 165 -13.55 -11.99 -17.78
N ASN A 166 -14.72 -12.55 -17.41
CA ASN A 166 -15.67 -11.93 -16.48
C ASN A 166 -15.63 -12.52 -15.05
N VAL A 167 -14.81 -13.54 -14.83
CA VAL A 167 -14.63 -14.21 -13.53
C VAL A 167 -13.20 -14.13 -13.07
N ARG A 168 -12.96 -14.54 -11.85
CA ARG A 168 -11.64 -14.72 -11.24
C ARG A 168 -11.52 -16.10 -10.64
N THR A 169 -10.33 -16.64 -10.71
CA THR A 169 -9.92 -17.87 -10.06
C THR A 169 -8.94 -17.55 -8.93
N ILE A 170 -8.65 -18.54 -8.10
CA ILE A 170 -7.67 -18.42 -7.02
C ILE A 170 -6.29 -18.10 -7.59
N GLY A 171 -5.58 -17.15 -6.99
CA GLY A 171 -4.22 -16.78 -7.36
C GLY A 171 -3.14 -17.51 -6.56
N GLU A 172 -1.90 -17.48 -7.05
CA GLU A 172 -0.75 -18.18 -6.45
C GLU A 172 -0.61 -17.91 -4.95
N ARG A 173 -0.74 -16.64 -4.53
CA ARG A 173 -0.54 -16.25 -3.13
C ARG A 173 -1.64 -16.72 -2.17
N LEU A 174 -2.85 -16.97 -2.65
CA LEU A 174 -3.89 -17.58 -1.82
C LEU A 174 -3.70 -19.09 -1.73
N ASN A 175 -3.27 -19.77 -2.80
CA ASN A 175 -2.91 -21.18 -2.79
C ASN A 175 -1.81 -21.47 -1.75
N ASP A 176 -0.75 -20.67 -1.72
CA ASP A 176 0.34 -20.83 -0.76
C ASP A 176 -0.12 -20.62 0.69
N ALA A 177 -1.09 -19.72 0.91
CA ALA A 177 -1.66 -19.46 2.23
C ALA A 177 -2.63 -20.56 2.72
N GLN A 178 -3.22 -21.34 1.82
CA GLN A 178 -4.07 -22.50 2.17
C GLN A 178 -3.23 -23.75 2.49
N LEU A 179 -2.00 -23.82 2.02
CA LEU A 179 -1.09 -24.94 2.22
C LEU A 179 -0.20 -24.80 3.47
N SER A 180 -0.21 -23.63 4.12
CA SER A 180 0.56 -23.29 5.32
C SER A 180 -0.30 -23.26 6.58
#